data_2eecea4dc0975b18276035babe26cf09
#
_entry.id   2eecea4dc0975b18276035babe26cf09
#
_cell.length_a   1.000
_cell.length_b   1.000
_cell.length_c   1.000
_cell.angle_alpha   90.00
_cell.angle_beta   90.00
_cell.angle_gamma   90.00
#
_symmetry.space_group_name_H-M   'P 1'
#
loop_
_entity.id
_entity.type
_entity.pdbx_description
1 polymer ?
#
loop_
_entity_poly.entity_id
_entity_poly.type
_entity_poly.pdbx_seq_one_letter_code
_entity_poly.pdbx_strand_id
1 'polypeptide(L)'
;MLESNNGIEFTNNNKIPLVEVIAQMEKEIQMSGEQYTFGSDTPLNLIAELSIFLKQIDSGTRIDNLFYRIDINPAKKDDKLPYYEALATLAWNRVFQKVWFRKFFKNENKYTAVCLHSWPDKY
;
A
#
# COMPACT_ATOMS: atom_id res chain seq x y z
N MET A 1 17.52 -3.48 8.48
CA MET A 1 17.21 -3.55 8.14
C MET A 1 16.73 -3.76 7.43
N LEU A 2 16.61 -3.73 7.23
CA LEU A 2 16.20 -3.81 6.68
C LEU A 2 15.97 -4.10 5.81
N GLU A 3 16.06 -4.22 5.58
CA GLU A 3 15.81 -4.42 4.87
C GLU A 3 15.25 -4.34 4.12
N SER A 4 15.22 -4.02 4.35
CA SER A 4 14.53 -3.79 3.79
C SER A 4 14.31 -3.75 2.69
N ASN A 5 14.66 -3.59 2.37
CA ASN A 5 14.55 -3.50 1.19
C ASN A 5 13.68 -4.31 0.42
N ASN A 6 13.26 -5.02 0.40
CA ASN A 6 12.33 -5.89 -0.21
C ASN A 6 11.19 -5.22 -0.92
N GLY A 7 11.33 -4.08 -1.49
CA GLY A 7 10.27 -3.43 -2.19
C GLY A 7 9.37 -2.56 -1.34
N ILE A 8 9.39 -2.73 -0.06
CA ILE A 8 8.66 -1.86 0.85
C ILE A 8 9.67 -1.04 1.62
N GLU A 9 9.57 0.25 1.45
CA GLU A 9 10.54 1.16 2.01
C GLU A 9 10.02 1.79 3.29
N PHE A 10 9.80 0.99 4.29
CA PHE A 10 9.42 1.51 5.60
C PHE A 10 10.65 1.99 6.31
N THR A 11 11.36 2.88 5.72
CA THR A 11 12.65 3.27 6.24
C THR A 11 12.51 4.15 7.44
N ASN A 12 13.52 4.10 8.25
CA ASN A 12 13.57 4.96 9.41
C ASN A 12 13.81 6.40 9.06
N ASN A 13 14.32 6.62 7.87
CA ASN A 13 14.61 7.98 7.45
C ASN A 13 13.39 8.86 7.48
N ASN A 14 12.26 8.31 7.14
CA ASN A 14 11.04 9.08 7.05
C ASN A 14 10.25 9.07 8.34
N LYS A 15 10.66 8.25 9.29
CA LYS A 15 10.03 8.23 10.60
C LYS A 15 8.54 7.99 10.54
N ILE A 16 8.14 7.12 9.65
CA ILE A 16 6.72 6.76 9.54
C ILE A 16 6.50 5.48 10.31
N PRO A 17 5.69 5.53 11.36
CA PRO A 17 5.41 4.33 12.12
C PRO A 17 4.69 3.30 11.25
N LEU A 18 5.12 2.07 11.35
CA LEU A 18 4.49 1.01 10.59
C LEU A 18 3.02 0.88 10.93
N VAL A 19 2.67 1.16 12.18
CA VAL A 19 1.28 1.03 12.60
C VAL A 19 0.37 1.98 11.82
N GLU A 20 0.87 3.13 11.42
CA GLU A 20 0.06 4.06 10.64
C GLU A 20 -0.17 3.52 9.23
N VAL A 21 0.83 2.86 8.67
CA VAL A 21 0.69 2.28 7.35
C VAL A 21 -0.30 1.13 7.40
N ILE A 22 -0.21 0.31 8.44
CA ILE A 22 -1.15 -0.80 8.61
C ILE A 22 -2.58 -0.28 8.74
N ALA A 23 -2.76 0.75 9.56
CA ALA A 23 -4.09 1.31 9.75
C ALA A 23 -4.66 1.86 8.45
N GLN A 24 -3.82 2.48 7.65
CA GLN A 24 -4.28 3.01 6.38
C GLN A 24 -4.66 1.88 5.42
N MET A 25 -3.88 0.80 5.38
CA MET A 25 -4.23 -0.31 4.52
C MET A 25 -5.54 -0.94 4.94
N GLU A 26 -5.74 -1.11 6.24
CA GLU A 26 -7.00 -1.67 6.72
C GLU A 26 -8.18 -0.78 6.34
N LYS A 27 -7.97 0.53 6.38
CA LYS A 27 -9.00 1.46 5.97
C LYS A 27 -9.31 1.36 4.49
N GLU A 28 -8.27 1.24 3.66
CA GLU A 28 -8.48 1.09 2.23
C GLU A 28 -9.27 -0.18 1.92
N ILE A 29 -8.93 -1.24 2.62
CA ILE A 29 -9.65 -2.51 2.44
C ILE A 29 -11.11 -2.34 2.84
N GLN A 30 -11.35 -1.70 3.97
CA GLN A 30 -12.71 -1.49 4.45
C GLN A 30 -13.51 -0.66 3.45
N MET A 31 -12.89 0.38 2.92
CA MET A 31 -13.59 1.26 2.00
C MET A 31 -13.83 0.64 0.64
N SER A 32 -13.12 -0.43 0.33
CA SER A 32 -13.37 -1.18 -0.90
C SER A 32 -14.51 -2.18 -0.73
N GLY A 33 -15.00 -2.36 0.48
CA GLY A 33 -16.09 -3.27 0.76
C GLY A 33 -15.66 -4.57 1.41
N GLU A 34 -14.39 -4.72 1.72
CA GLU A 34 -13.87 -5.92 2.35
C GLU A 34 -13.52 -5.65 3.80
N GLN A 35 -13.09 -6.69 4.48
CA GLN A 35 -12.76 -6.56 5.88
C GLN A 35 -11.53 -7.41 6.18
N TYR A 36 -10.53 -6.82 6.80
CA TYR A 36 -9.34 -7.55 7.17
C TYR A 36 -8.57 -6.79 8.24
N THR A 37 -8.03 -7.52 9.19
CA THR A 37 -7.19 -6.97 10.25
C THR A 37 -5.86 -7.69 10.22
N PHE A 38 -4.79 -6.92 10.11
CA PHE A 38 -3.46 -7.50 10.02
C PHE A 38 -2.95 -7.88 11.40
N GLY A 39 -2.31 -9.04 11.47
CA GLY A 39 -1.76 -9.51 12.73
C GLY A 39 -0.25 -9.43 12.79
N SER A 40 0.41 -9.06 11.69
CA SER A 40 1.86 -9.01 11.66
C SER A 40 2.34 -7.60 11.92
N ASP A 41 3.62 -7.48 12.25
CA ASP A 41 4.21 -6.17 12.49
C ASP A 41 5.56 -6.00 11.78
N THR A 42 5.84 -6.85 10.80
CA THR A 42 7.04 -6.69 9.98
C THR A 42 6.63 -6.62 8.52
N PRO A 43 7.40 -5.90 7.71
CA PRO A 43 7.03 -5.73 6.30
C PRO A 43 6.89 -7.05 5.55
N LEU A 44 7.79 -7.98 5.75
CA LEU A 44 7.71 -9.25 5.03
C LEU A 44 6.45 -10.02 5.39
N ASN A 45 6.13 -10.05 6.67
CA ASN A 45 4.93 -10.78 7.10
C ASN A 45 3.67 -10.08 6.65
N LEU A 46 3.69 -8.75 6.59
CA LEU A 46 2.54 -8.01 6.10
C LEU A 46 2.31 -8.28 4.62
N ILE A 47 3.40 -8.38 3.85
CA ILE A 47 3.26 -8.75 2.44
C ILE A 47 2.63 -10.13 2.32
N ALA A 48 3.09 -11.07 3.14
CA ALA A 48 2.56 -12.42 3.10
C ALA A 48 1.07 -12.44 3.45
N GLU A 49 0.69 -11.72 4.50
CA GLU A 49 -0.73 -11.66 4.87
C GLU A 49 -1.56 -11.07 3.76
N LEU A 50 -1.11 -9.97 3.21
CA LEU A 50 -1.90 -9.32 2.17
C LEU A 50 -1.99 -10.18 0.92
N SER A 51 -0.91 -10.89 0.58
CA SER A 51 -0.94 -11.74 -0.60
C SER A 51 -1.99 -12.84 -0.46
N ILE A 52 -2.10 -13.40 0.74
CA ILE A 52 -3.12 -14.41 0.99
C ILE A 52 -4.52 -13.79 0.91
N PHE A 53 -4.68 -12.62 1.48
CA PHE A 53 -5.97 -11.93 1.41
C PHE A 53 -6.36 -11.60 -0.02
N LEU A 54 -5.40 -11.11 -0.81
CA LEU A 54 -5.69 -10.78 -2.21
C LEU A 54 -6.14 -12.02 -2.98
N LYS A 55 -5.50 -13.14 -2.69
CA LYS A 55 -5.91 -14.37 -3.35
C LYS A 55 -7.34 -14.74 -2.99
N GLN A 56 -7.74 -14.47 -1.76
CA GLN A 56 -9.10 -14.80 -1.33
C GLN A 56 -10.14 -13.93 -1.99
N ILE A 57 -9.82 -12.67 -2.25
CA ILE A 57 -10.81 -11.77 -2.84
C ILE A 57 -10.66 -11.65 -4.36
N ASP A 58 -9.81 -12.47 -4.96
CA ASP A 58 -9.58 -12.41 -6.40
C ASP A 58 -10.73 -13.14 -7.11
N SER A 59 -11.89 -12.53 -7.09
CA SER A 59 -13.05 -13.04 -7.78
C SER A 59 -13.93 -11.86 -8.14
N GLY A 60 -14.47 -11.89 -9.33
CA GLY A 60 -15.31 -10.80 -9.79
C GLY A 60 -14.56 -9.49 -9.75
N THR A 61 -15.20 -8.48 -9.21
CA THR A 61 -14.61 -7.13 -9.17
C THR A 61 -14.02 -6.79 -7.81
N ARG A 62 -13.97 -7.72 -6.87
CA ARG A 62 -13.55 -7.40 -5.52
C ARG A 62 -12.12 -6.89 -5.46
N ILE A 63 -11.20 -7.62 -6.11
CA ILE A 63 -9.81 -7.21 -6.07
C ILE A 63 -9.62 -5.92 -6.86
N ASP A 64 -10.36 -5.77 -7.95
CA ASP A 64 -10.27 -4.55 -8.74
C ASP A 64 -10.74 -3.33 -7.96
N ASN A 65 -11.79 -3.49 -7.16
CA ASN A 65 -12.28 -2.41 -6.33
C ASN A 65 -11.22 -1.96 -5.33
N LEU A 66 -10.53 -2.92 -4.74
CA LEU A 66 -9.47 -2.57 -3.80
C LEU A 66 -8.33 -1.85 -4.50
N PHE A 67 -7.91 -2.35 -5.66
CA PHE A 67 -6.81 -1.71 -6.39
C PHE A 67 -7.20 -0.31 -6.83
N TYR A 68 -8.44 -0.12 -7.25
CA TYR A 68 -8.92 1.20 -7.60
C TYR A 68 -8.87 2.12 -6.38
N ARG A 69 -9.27 1.61 -5.23
CA ARG A 69 -9.28 2.40 -4.00
C ARG A 69 -7.88 2.79 -3.58
N ILE A 70 -6.93 1.85 -3.65
CA ILE A 70 -5.55 2.12 -3.29
C ILE A 70 -4.89 2.97 -4.37
N ASP A 71 -5.39 2.88 -5.60
CA ASP A 71 -4.85 3.63 -6.72
C ASP A 71 -3.52 3.04 -7.19
N ILE A 72 -3.56 1.77 -7.54
CA ILE A 72 -2.40 1.11 -8.12
C ILE A 72 -2.78 0.49 -9.44
N ASN A 73 -1.76 0.31 -10.27
CA ASN A 73 -1.91 -0.36 -11.56
C ASN A 73 -1.25 -1.72 -11.47
N PRO A 74 -2.02 -2.80 -11.48
CA PRO A 74 -1.42 -4.14 -11.34
C PRO A 74 -0.38 -4.46 -12.41
N ALA A 75 -0.45 -3.82 -13.56
CA ALA A 75 0.53 -4.06 -14.61
C ALA A 75 1.94 -3.63 -14.19
N LYS A 76 2.05 -2.83 -13.16
CA LYS A 76 3.35 -2.35 -12.71
C LYS A 76 3.98 -3.23 -11.63
N LYS A 77 3.38 -4.36 -11.36
CA LYS A 77 3.94 -5.26 -10.36
C LYS A 77 5.28 -5.82 -10.83
N ASP A 78 6.08 -6.24 -9.87
CA ASP A 78 7.38 -6.81 -10.14
C ASP A 78 7.20 -8.25 -10.64
N ASP A 79 7.51 -8.49 -11.89
CA ASP A 79 7.31 -9.82 -12.47
C ASP A 79 8.26 -10.87 -11.92
N LYS A 80 9.23 -10.45 -11.15
CA LYS A 80 10.17 -11.41 -10.55
C LYS A 80 9.60 -12.06 -9.32
N LEU A 81 8.52 -11.53 -8.78
CA LEU A 81 7.90 -12.08 -7.59
C LEU A 81 6.69 -12.92 -7.96
N PRO A 82 6.28 -13.84 -7.08
CA PRO A 82 5.02 -14.53 -7.29
C PRO A 82 3.89 -13.55 -7.45
N TYR A 83 2.88 -13.94 -8.19
CA TYR A 83 1.84 -13.01 -8.62
C TYR A 83 1.21 -12.21 -7.47
N TYR A 84 0.66 -12.91 -6.47
CA TYR A 84 -0.01 -12.20 -5.40
C TYR A 84 0.95 -11.46 -4.48
N GLU A 85 2.15 -11.98 -4.35
CA GLU A 85 3.17 -11.30 -3.57
C GLU A 85 3.59 -10.01 -4.25
N ALA A 86 3.70 -10.04 -5.57
CA ALA A 86 4.03 -8.84 -6.32
C ALA A 86 2.93 -7.78 -6.17
N LEU A 87 1.69 -8.21 -6.24
CA LEU A 87 0.57 -7.28 -6.06
C LEU A 87 0.54 -6.72 -4.64
N ALA A 88 0.81 -7.57 -3.65
CA ALA A 88 0.81 -7.10 -2.27
C ALA A 88 1.92 -6.09 -2.03
N THR A 89 3.09 -6.34 -2.61
CA THR A 89 4.20 -5.39 -2.47
C THR A 89 3.84 -4.06 -3.09
N LEU A 90 3.26 -4.10 -4.28
CA LEU A 90 2.84 -2.87 -4.95
C LEU A 90 1.82 -2.10 -4.10
N ALA A 91 0.87 -2.82 -3.53
CA ALA A 91 -0.16 -2.19 -2.73
C ALA A 91 0.42 -1.56 -1.47
N TRP A 92 1.29 -2.28 -0.77
CA TRP A 92 1.89 -1.74 0.44
C TRP A 92 2.74 -0.51 0.15
N ASN A 93 3.49 -0.53 -0.95
CA ASN A 93 4.29 0.63 -1.29
C ASN A 93 3.42 1.84 -1.57
N ARG A 94 2.30 1.64 -2.23
CA ARG A 94 1.40 2.75 -2.53
C ARG A 94 0.78 3.32 -1.26
N VAL A 95 0.35 2.44 -0.36
CA VAL A 95 -0.23 2.90 0.90
C VAL A 95 0.81 3.63 1.73
N PHE A 96 2.04 3.12 1.73
CA PHE A 96 3.13 3.82 2.41
C PHE A 96 3.30 5.22 1.85
N GLN A 97 3.27 5.36 0.53
CA GLN A 97 3.39 6.67 -0.09
C GLN A 97 2.27 7.61 0.34
N LYS A 98 1.06 7.09 0.43
CA LYS A 98 -0.06 7.91 0.86
C LYS A 98 0.13 8.44 2.27
N VAL A 99 0.59 7.57 3.17
CA VAL A 99 0.82 7.99 4.54
C VAL A 99 1.98 8.99 4.59
N TRP A 100 3.02 8.72 3.82
CA TRP A 100 4.17 9.61 3.79
C TRP A 100 3.78 11.00 3.33
N PHE A 101 3.02 11.08 2.25
CA PHE A 101 2.58 12.37 1.75
C PHE A 101 1.74 13.12 2.78
N ARG A 102 0.80 12.42 3.38
CA ARG A 102 -0.06 13.07 4.35
C ARG A 102 0.74 13.61 5.52
N LYS A 103 1.76 12.87 5.93
CA LYS A 103 2.53 13.25 7.10
C LYS A 103 3.48 14.40 6.82
N PHE A 104 4.10 14.39 5.67
CA PHE A 104 5.15 15.36 5.39
C PHE A 104 4.72 16.57 4.58
N PHE A 105 3.53 16.53 4.01
CA PHE A 105 3.06 17.66 3.23
C PHE A 105 1.82 18.32 3.81
N LYS A 106 1.31 17.81 4.89
CA LYS A 106 0.07 18.36 5.40
C LYS A 106 0.21 19.78 5.92
N ASN A 107 1.43 20.16 6.32
CA ASN A 107 1.66 21.52 6.79
C ASN A 107 1.80 22.51 5.65
N GLU A 108 1.87 22.03 4.44
CA GLU A 108 1.98 22.87 3.27
C GLU A 108 0.80 22.55 2.37
N ASN A 109 -0.35 22.99 2.79
CA ASN A 109 -1.59 22.57 2.18
C ASN A 109 -1.65 22.82 0.69
N LYS A 110 -1.17 23.97 0.25
CA LYS A 110 -1.24 24.26 -1.17
C LYS A 110 -0.38 23.32 -1.99
N TYR A 111 0.75 22.94 -1.45
CA TYR A 111 1.60 21.98 -2.14
C TYR A 111 0.99 20.61 -2.12
N THR A 112 0.35 20.29 -1.02
CA THR A 112 -0.28 19.00 -0.90
C THR A 112 -1.32 18.80 -1.98
N ALA A 113 -2.13 19.81 -2.19
CA ALA A 113 -3.17 19.71 -3.21
C ALA A 113 -2.56 19.51 -4.58
N VAL A 114 -1.52 20.26 -4.90
CA VAL A 114 -0.88 20.14 -6.19
C VAL A 114 -0.26 18.77 -6.36
N CYS A 115 0.42 18.31 -5.34
CA CYS A 115 1.06 17.00 -5.43
C CYS A 115 0.06 15.89 -5.65
N LEU A 116 -1.07 15.98 -4.98
CA LEU A 116 -2.08 14.95 -5.13
C LEU A 116 -2.64 14.90 -6.53
N HIS A 117 -2.72 16.05 -7.18
CA HIS A 117 -3.22 16.10 -8.54
C HIS A 117 -2.30 15.40 -9.51
N SER A 118 -1.00 15.55 -9.32
CA SER A 118 -0.05 15.03 -10.29
C SER A 118 0.50 13.68 -9.89
N TRP A 119 0.22 13.25 -8.69
CA TRP A 119 0.90 12.11 -8.13
C TRP A 119 0.54 10.77 -8.77
N PRO A 120 -0.72 10.39 -8.84
CA PRO A 120 -1.06 9.01 -9.17
C PRO A 120 -0.67 8.57 -10.57
N ASP A 121 -0.61 9.48 -11.47
CA ASP A 121 -0.36 9.08 -12.83
C ASP A 121 1.09 8.69 -13.05
N LYS A 122 1.90 8.82 -12.04
CA LYS A 122 3.29 8.38 -12.15
C LYS A 122 3.41 6.88 -12.02
N TYR A 123 2.38 6.24 -11.61
CA TYR A 123 2.43 4.79 -11.46
C TYR A 123 1.80 4.07 -12.62
#